data_880001a4eecdc9c301fa4185a0d05f38
#
_entry.id   880001a4eecdc9c301fa4185a0d05f38
#
_cell.length_a   1.000
_cell.length_b   1.000
_cell.length_c   1.000
_cell.angle_alpha   90.00
_cell.angle_beta   90.00
_cell.angle_gamma   90.00
#
_symmetry.space_group_name_H-M   'P 1'
#
loop_
_entity.id
_entity.type
_entity.pdbx_description
1 polymer ?
#
loop_
_entity_poly.entity_id
_entity_poly.type
_entity_poly.pdbx_seq_one_letter_code
_entity_poly.pdbx_strand_id
1 'polypeptide(L)'
;MIRVDFNVPLDKQTQAITDDTRMSAAVPTIQKILKDGGSVILMSHLGRPKDGPEEKSSLKHLVAHLSELLGGIDVQFANDCIGEEAVNKAAAMQPGQVLLLENLRFYKEEEKGDEGFAEKLAKLGDIYVNDAFGTAHRAHASTAVIAKFFPGDKKMFGLLMEGEVASAEKVLHKAEKPFVAIIGGAKVSDKILIIENLLERATDIIIGGGMAYTFFKAEGGQIGKSLCEDDRLETAREILKKAEAKGVCIHLPNDSIIADKFAADAETSSALSNNIPDGWMGLDIGEMACETFTHVIKNSKTILWNGPMGVFEMEKFQHGTKTIATAVAEATQSGAFSLVGGGDSVAAVNQFGFADKVSYVSTGGGAMLEYFEGKVLPGIAAINE
;
A
#
# COMPACT_ATOMS: atom_id res chain seq x y z
N MET A 1 2.14 2.94 24.42
CA MET A 1 3.16 2.95 23.35
C MET A 1 2.51 2.61 22.01
N ILE A 2 2.97 3.23 20.93
CA ILE A 2 2.40 3.04 19.58
C ILE A 2 3.50 2.60 18.63
N ARG A 3 3.26 1.51 17.87
CA ARG A 3 4.05 1.18 16.70
C ARG A 3 3.49 1.93 15.50
N VAL A 4 4.20 2.92 15.03
CA VAL A 4 3.88 3.71 13.85
C VAL A 4 4.78 3.35 12.66
N ASP A 5 4.37 3.67 11.45
CA ASP A 5 5.22 3.54 10.26
C ASP A 5 5.70 4.92 9.80
N PHE A 6 6.82 5.35 10.35
CA PHE A 6 7.51 6.59 10.00
C PHE A 6 8.65 6.36 9.00
N ASN A 7 8.57 5.29 8.24
CA ASN A 7 9.51 5.03 7.15
C ASN A 7 9.22 5.94 5.95
N VAL A 8 9.53 7.21 6.12
CA VAL A 8 9.32 8.27 5.13
C VAL A 8 10.58 8.49 4.28
N PRO A 9 10.44 8.93 3.02
CA PRO A 9 11.59 9.27 2.19
C PRO A 9 12.23 10.58 2.67
N LEU A 10 13.55 10.55 2.78
CA LEU A 10 14.36 11.71 3.12
C LEU A 10 15.24 12.12 1.93
N ASP A 11 15.40 13.42 1.72
CA ASP A 11 16.39 13.95 0.80
C ASP A 11 17.80 13.50 1.21
N LYS A 12 18.57 13.00 0.27
CA LYS A 12 19.89 12.39 0.56
C LYS A 12 20.94 13.37 1.06
N GLN A 13 20.80 14.64 0.74
CA GLN A 13 21.76 15.69 1.09
C GLN A 13 21.35 16.43 2.36
N THR A 14 20.08 16.82 2.44
CA THR A 14 19.55 17.67 3.51
C THR A 14 18.90 16.88 4.64
N GLN A 15 18.59 15.60 4.43
CA GLN A 15 17.78 14.75 5.33
C GLN A 15 16.37 15.31 5.56
N ALA A 16 15.91 16.24 4.73
CA ALA A 16 14.55 16.77 4.80
C ALA A 16 13.54 15.70 4.33
N ILE A 17 12.39 15.68 4.99
CA ILE A 17 11.27 14.80 4.61
C ILE A 17 10.70 15.28 3.27
N THR A 18 10.63 14.39 2.28
CA THR A 18 10.08 14.70 0.94
C THR A 18 8.63 14.25 0.77
N ASP A 19 8.16 13.34 1.63
CA ASP A 19 6.76 12.89 1.71
C ASP A 19 6.46 12.48 3.15
N ASP A 20 5.49 13.13 3.78
CA ASP A 20 5.11 12.91 5.17
C ASP A 20 3.78 12.14 5.33
N THR A 21 3.24 11.61 4.24
CA THR A 21 1.92 10.94 4.23
C THR A 21 1.77 9.92 5.35
N ARG A 22 2.80 9.11 5.61
CA ARG A 22 2.77 8.09 6.68
C ARG A 22 2.77 8.70 8.08
N MET A 23 3.49 9.79 8.28
CA MET A 23 3.49 10.50 9.56
C MET A 23 2.14 11.13 9.82
N SER A 24 1.62 11.85 8.84
CA SER A 24 0.30 12.49 8.90
C SER A 24 -0.83 11.48 9.17
N ALA A 25 -0.75 10.28 8.60
CA ALA A 25 -1.72 9.22 8.80
C ALA A 25 -1.78 8.69 10.24
N ALA A 26 -0.67 8.76 11.00
CA ALA A 26 -0.60 8.33 12.40
C ALA A 26 -1.05 9.43 13.40
N VAL A 27 -1.11 10.69 12.96
CA VAL A 27 -1.47 11.83 13.84
C VAL A 27 -2.80 11.65 14.56
N PRO A 28 -3.90 11.18 13.92
CA PRO A 28 -5.19 11.01 14.62
C PRO A 28 -5.12 10.09 15.84
N THR A 29 -4.38 8.97 15.76
CA THR A 29 -4.19 8.05 16.89
C THR A 29 -3.42 8.73 18.02
N ILE A 30 -2.33 9.43 17.70
CA ILE A 30 -1.53 10.15 18.69
C ILE A 30 -2.36 11.20 19.39
N GLN A 31 -3.07 12.05 18.64
CA GLN A 31 -3.91 13.11 19.17
C GLN A 31 -5.07 12.56 20.03
N LYS A 32 -5.66 11.44 19.64
CA LYS A 32 -6.71 10.77 20.43
C LYS A 32 -6.22 10.42 21.83
N ILE A 33 -5.05 9.79 21.93
CA ILE A 33 -4.48 9.39 23.23
C ILE A 33 -4.12 10.63 24.08
N LEU A 34 -3.52 11.65 23.48
CA LEU A 34 -3.17 12.88 24.17
C LEU A 34 -4.42 13.61 24.69
N LYS A 35 -5.46 13.69 23.88
CA LYS A 35 -6.76 14.30 24.25
C LYS A 35 -7.45 13.55 25.37
N ASP A 36 -7.28 12.24 25.44
CA ASP A 36 -7.85 11.41 26.50
C ASP A 36 -7.02 11.45 27.81
N GLY A 37 -5.98 12.28 27.87
CA GLY A 37 -5.13 12.48 29.03
C GLY A 37 -3.96 11.49 29.16
N GLY A 38 -3.65 10.78 28.10
CA GLY A 38 -2.50 9.87 28.05
C GLY A 38 -1.17 10.56 27.70
N SER A 39 -0.09 9.83 27.79
CA SER A 39 1.20 10.13 27.17
C SER A 39 1.51 9.10 26.07
N VAL A 40 2.36 9.46 25.12
CA VAL A 40 2.60 8.63 23.92
C VAL A 40 4.10 8.36 23.77
N ILE A 41 4.44 7.07 23.71
CA ILE A 41 5.77 6.60 23.32
C ILE A 41 5.65 6.01 21.92
N LEU A 42 6.37 6.62 20.96
CA LEU A 42 6.37 6.21 19.55
C LEU A 42 7.58 5.35 19.24
N MET A 43 7.37 4.26 18.56
CA MET A 43 8.42 3.41 18.02
C MET A 43 8.18 3.14 16.54
N SER A 44 9.23 3.25 15.75
CA SER A 44 9.21 3.06 14.31
C SER A 44 10.55 2.58 13.78
N HIS A 45 10.55 2.21 12.51
CA HIS A 45 11.77 2.03 11.73
C HIS A 45 11.90 3.14 10.67
N LEU A 46 13.11 3.35 10.19
CA LEU A 46 13.44 4.22 9.06
C LEU A 46 14.52 3.54 8.22
N GLY A 47 14.26 3.36 6.94
CA GLY A 47 15.19 2.74 6.02
C GLY A 47 15.50 1.27 6.32
N ARG A 48 16.67 0.85 5.86
CA ARG A 48 17.18 -0.53 6.03
C ARG A 48 18.64 -0.48 6.45
N PRO A 49 18.94 -0.04 7.69
CA PRO A 49 20.29 -0.05 8.21
C PRO A 49 20.80 -1.50 8.28
N LYS A 50 22.09 -1.71 7.95
CA LYS A 50 22.67 -3.06 7.89
C LYS A 50 23.49 -3.42 9.12
N ASP A 51 24.22 -2.44 9.67
CA ASP A 51 25.27 -2.68 10.66
C ASP A 51 25.10 -1.87 11.94
N GLY A 52 23.87 -1.60 12.34
CA GLY A 52 23.56 -0.81 13.55
C GLY A 52 23.29 0.66 13.26
N PRO A 53 23.51 1.55 14.24
CA PRO A 53 23.20 2.97 14.11
C PRO A 53 23.93 3.66 12.96
N GLU A 54 23.17 4.39 12.15
CA GLU A 54 23.67 5.25 11.06
C GLU A 54 22.87 6.55 11.02
N GLU A 55 23.55 7.69 10.90
CA GLU A 55 22.92 9.02 10.96
C GLU A 55 21.78 9.21 9.95
N LYS A 56 21.97 8.75 8.72
CA LYS A 56 20.95 8.89 7.65
C LYS A 56 19.64 8.15 7.93
N SER A 57 19.66 7.19 8.86
CA SER A 57 18.50 6.38 9.24
C SER A 57 18.01 6.68 10.65
N SER A 58 18.52 7.74 11.29
CA SER A 58 18.07 8.17 12.61
C SER A 58 16.67 8.79 12.54
N LEU A 59 15.79 8.38 13.44
CA LEU A 59 14.46 8.99 13.60
C LEU A 59 14.52 10.42 14.16
N LYS A 60 15.68 10.86 14.63
CA LYS A 60 15.88 12.23 15.11
C LYS A 60 15.53 13.28 14.06
N HIS A 61 15.76 12.97 12.78
CA HIS A 61 15.40 13.87 11.66
C HIS A 61 13.89 14.18 11.58
N LEU A 62 13.05 13.35 12.20
CA LEU A 62 11.59 13.49 12.12
C LEU A 62 10.99 14.30 13.27
N VAL A 63 11.76 14.56 14.34
CA VAL A 63 11.27 15.16 15.59
C VAL A 63 10.61 16.53 15.37
N ALA A 64 11.28 17.43 14.66
CA ALA A 64 10.77 18.78 14.43
C ALA A 64 9.47 18.76 13.61
N HIS A 65 9.45 17.99 12.53
CA HIS A 65 8.28 17.86 11.67
C HIS A 65 7.09 17.18 12.38
N LEU A 66 7.37 16.16 13.21
CA LEU A 66 6.34 15.54 14.04
C LEU A 66 5.72 16.53 15.03
N SER A 67 6.54 17.38 15.66
CA SER A 67 6.04 18.46 16.52
C SER A 67 5.10 19.42 15.76
N GLU A 68 5.47 19.81 14.54
CA GLU A 68 4.61 20.64 13.67
C GLU A 68 3.28 19.95 13.37
N LEU A 69 3.30 18.70 12.97
CA LEU A 69 2.10 17.91 12.68
C LEU A 69 1.18 17.74 13.92
N LEU A 70 1.77 17.74 15.10
CA LEU A 70 1.01 17.68 16.38
C LEU A 70 0.60 19.05 16.92
N GLY A 71 0.73 20.12 16.10
CA GLY A 71 0.31 21.47 16.49
C GLY A 71 1.26 22.17 17.48
N GLY A 72 2.53 21.85 17.44
CA GLY A 72 3.58 22.46 18.26
C GLY A 72 3.82 21.76 19.61
N ILE A 73 3.28 20.55 19.80
CA ILE A 73 3.61 19.74 21.00
C ILE A 73 5.08 19.37 20.95
N ASP A 74 5.77 19.57 22.07
CA ASP A 74 7.19 19.18 22.20
C ASP A 74 7.33 17.66 22.12
N VAL A 75 8.16 17.19 21.18
CA VAL A 75 8.48 15.78 20.99
C VAL A 75 9.86 15.49 21.54
N GLN A 76 9.91 14.79 22.68
CA GLN A 76 11.16 14.29 23.25
C GLN A 76 11.72 13.17 22.35
N PHE A 77 13.04 13.04 22.35
CA PHE A 77 13.73 11.98 21.61
C PHE A 77 14.66 11.19 22.54
N ALA A 78 14.67 9.86 22.42
CA ALA A 78 15.64 8.99 23.07
C ALA A 78 16.59 8.41 22.01
N ASN A 79 17.91 8.54 22.25
CA ASN A 79 18.94 8.10 21.28
C ASN A 79 19.09 6.57 21.18
N ASP A 80 18.26 5.84 21.88
CA ASP A 80 18.12 4.38 21.81
C ASP A 80 16.66 4.01 22.02
N CYS A 81 16.27 2.79 21.62
CA CYS A 81 14.89 2.30 21.80
C CYS A 81 14.71 1.37 23.02
N ILE A 82 15.76 0.81 23.58
CA ILE A 82 15.71 -0.12 24.74
C ILE A 82 16.77 0.17 25.82
N GLY A 83 17.64 1.13 25.59
CA GLY A 83 18.71 1.48 26.54
C GLY A 83 18.22 2.28 27.76
N GLU A 84 19.12 2.58 28.66
CA GLU A 84 18.83 3.27 29.92
C GLU A 84 18.15 4.63 29.70
N GLU A 85 18.57 5.40 28.69
CA GLU A 85 17.97 6.69 28.36
C GLU A 85 16.48 6.52 27.99
N ALA A 86 16.13 5.52 27.15
CA ALA A 86 14.76 5.24 26.77
C ALA A 86 13.90 4.83 27.99
N VAL A 87 14.44 3.99 28.84
CA VAL A 87 13.77 3.54 30.09
C VAL A 87 13.51 4.73 31.03
N ASN A 88 14.51 5.57 31.26
CA ASN A 88 14.38 6.71 32.16
C ASN A 88 13.40 7.77 31.62
N LYS A 89 13.48 8.08 30.33
CA LYS A 89 12.53 9.02 29.68
C LYS A 89 11.11 8.48 29.69
N ALA A 90 10.90 7.20 29.37
CA ALA A 90 9.60 6.56 29.40
C ALA A 90 8.98 6.59 30.81
N ALA A 91 9.77 6.27 31.85
CA ALA A 91 9.33 6.29 33.23
C ALA A 91 8.97 7.71 33.74
N ALA A 92 9.59 8.74 33.19
CA ALA A 92 9.36 10.14 33.57
C ALA A 92 8.21 10.81 32.79
N MET A 93 7.58 10.13 31.83
CA MET A 93 6.50 10.68 30.99
C MET A 93 5.31 11.15 31.82
N GLN A 94 4.80 12.33 31.48
CA GLN A 94 3.60 12.91 32.05
C GLN A 94 2.47 12.97 30.99
N PRO A 95 1.19 13.02 31.40
CA PRO A 95 0.06 13.22 30.49
C PRO A 95 0.32 14.38 29.51
N GLY A 96 0.00 14.17 28.24
CA GLY A 96 0.18 15.17 27.18
C GLY A 96 1.57 15.20 26.54
N GLN A 97 2.50 14.41 27.02
CA GLN A 97 3.87 14.33 26.47
C GLN A 97 4.01 13.24 25.38
N VAL A 98 4.95 13.50 24.47
CA VAL A 98 5.30 12.60 23.36
C VAL A 98 6.79 12.28 23.40
N LEU A 99 7.13 11.01 23.34
CA LEU A 99 8.50 10.50 23.25
C LEU A 99 8.66 9.66 21.98
N LEU A 100 9.59 10.03 21.12
CA LEU A 100 10.01 9.23 19.97
C LEU A 100 11.29 8.47 20.32
N LEU A 101 11.26 7.15 20.19
CA LEU A 101 12.42 6.28 20.35
C LEU A 101 13.25 6.27 19.07
N GLU A 102 14.53 5.94 19.18
CA GLU A 102 15.42 5.75 18.02
C GLU A 102 15.00 4.51 17.21
N ASN A 103 15.47 4.46 15.96
CA ASN A 103 15.15 3.45 14.96
C ASN A 103 15.29 2.01 15.47
N LEU A 104 14.17 1.30 15.50
CA LEU A 104 14.10 -0.10 15.94
C LEU A 104 15.04 -1.03 15.17
N ARG A 105 15.28 -0.75 13.89
CA ARG A 105 16.14 -1.55 13.00
C ARG A 105 17.64 -1.33 13.20
N PHE A 106 18.02 -0.48 14.13
CA PHE A 106 19.41 -0.46 14.60
C PHE A 106 19.76 -1.72 15.39
N TYR A 107 18.73 -2.46 15.81
CA TYR A 107 18.85 -3.80 16.40
C TYR A 107 18.40 -4.87 15.39
N LYS A 108 19.25 -5.84 15.11
CA LYS A 108 18.93 -7.00 14.23
C LYS A 108 17.82 -7.87 14.81
N GLU A 109 17.62 -7.82 16.11
CA GLU A 109 16.59 -8.49 16.89
C GLU A 109 15.18 -8.06 16.47
N GLU A 110 14.99 -6.83 16.01
CA GLU A 110 13.70 -6.32 15.53
C GLU A 110 13.17 -7.17 14.36
N GLU A 111 13.96 -7.30 13.29
CA GLU A 111 13.53 -8.04 12.10
C GLU A 111 13.50 -9.56 12.31
N LYS A 112 14.24 -10.09 13.29
CA LYS A 112 14.21 -11.50 13.68
C LYS A 112 13.00 -11.87 14.53
N GLY A 113 12.24 -10.91 15.03
CA GLY A 113 11.15 -11.16 15.97
C GLY A 113 11.64 -11.70 17.31
N ASP A 114 12.76 -11.19 17.80
CA ASP A 114 13.36 -11.64 19.07
C ASP A 114 12.48 -11.29 20.27
N GLU A 115 12.16 -12.30 21.08
CA GLU A 115 11.28 -12.13 22.24
C GLU A 115 11.92 -11.29 23.35
N GLY A 116 13.21 -11.41 23.55
CA GLY A 116 13.94 -10.64 24.57
C GLY A 116 13.98 -9.15 24.24
N PHE A 117 14.12 -8.82 22.97
CA PHE A 117 14.04 -7.44 22.49
C PHE A 117 12.61 -6.90 22.61
N ALA A 118 11.61 -7.69 22.20
CA ALA A 118 10.20 -7.33 22.33
C ALA A 118 9.79 -7.10 23.79
N GLU A 119 10.27 -7.93 24.74
CA GLU A 119 10.04 -7.76 26.17
C GLU A 119 10.62 -6.46 26.71
N LYS A 120 11.83 -6.08 26.27
CA LYS A 120 12.45 -4.81 26.67
C LYS A 120 11.66 -3.60 26.18
N LEU A 121 11.16 -3.66 24.93
CA LEU A 121 10.27 -2.62 24.40
C LEU A 121 8.95 -2.57 25.19
N ALA A 122 8.34 -3.71 25.47
CA ALA A 122 7.06 -3.78 26.18
C ALA A 122 7.10 -3.16 27.57
N LYS A 123 8.25 -3.22 28.25
CA LYS A 123 8.44 -2.62 29.59
C LYS A 123 8.38 -1.09 29.61
N LEU A 124 8.42 -0.43 28.46
CA LEU A 124 8.40 1.03 28.36
C LEU A 124 6.97 1.61 28.46
N GLY A 125 5.94 0.82 28.27
CA GLY A 125 4.57 1.34 28.23
C GLY A 125 3.55 0.40 28.85
N ASP A 126 2.38 0.96 29.19
CA ASP A 126 1.29 0.23 29.86
C ASP A 126 0.32 -0.41 28.87
N ILE A 127 0.20 0.15 27.66
CA ILE A 127 -0.71 -0.26 26.59
C ILE A 127 0.07 -0.28 25.29
N TYR A 128 -0.17 -1.32 24.47
CA TYR A 128 0.39 -1.44 23.14
C TYR A 128 -0.66 -1.13 22.07
N VAL A 129 -0.32 -0.22 21.17
CA VAL A 129 -1.14 0.14 20.01
C VAL A 129 -0.36 -0.16 18.74
N ASN A 130 -0.92 -1.00 17.87
CA ASN A 130 -0.39 -1.20 16.54
C ASN A 130 -1.09 -0.26 15.55
N ASP A 131 -0.34 0.67 15.00
CA ASP A 131 -0.83 1.66 14.02
C ASP A 131 0.03 1.70 12.75
N ALA A 132 0.64 0.57 12.41
CA ALA A 132 1.58 0.41 11.32
C ALA A 132 1.16 -0.70 10.36
N PHE A 133 0.14 -0.45 9.52
CA PHE A 133 -0.37 -1.45 8.59
C PHE A 133 0.68 -1.87 7.55
N GLY A 134 1.52 -0.94 7.07
CA GLY A 134 2.57 -1.23 6.10
C GLY A 134 3.59 -2.29 6.54
N THR A 135 3.72 -2.54 7.85
CA THR A 135 4.59 -3.58 8.43
C THR A 135 3.83 -4.78 9.01
N ALA A 136 2.50 -4.78 8.95
CA ALA A 136 1.67 -5.81 9.56
C ALA A 136 1.90 -7.23 9.01
N HIS A 137 2.43 -7.33 7.77
CA HIS A 137 2.79 -8.60 7.13
C HIS A 137 4.11 -9.21 7.64
N ARG A 138 4.81 -8.52 8.55
CA ARG A 138 6.08 -8.98 9.13
C ARG A 138 5.90 -9.38 10.60
N ALA A 139 6.41 -10.56 10.95
CA ALA A 139 6.44 -11.03 12.34
C ALA A 139 7.62 -10.42 13.12
N HIS A 140 7.82 -9.11 13.02
CA HIS A 140 8.89 -8.41 13.71
C HIS A 140 8.61 -8.25 15.21
N ALA A 141 9.63 -7.96 16.00
CA ALA A 141 9.49 -7.84 17.43
C ALA A 141 8.47 -6.77 17.84
N SER A 142 8.52 -5.58 17.22
CA SER A 142 7.64 -4.46 17.57
C SER A 142 6.25 -4.52 16.93
N THR A 143 6.04 -5.34 15.89
CA THR A 143 4.75 -5.41 15.16
C THR A 143 3.88 -6.59 15.55
N ALA A 144 4.46 -7.69 15.96
CA ALA A 144 3.75 -8.91 16.31
C ALA A 144 4.15 -9.48 17.67
N VAL A 145 5.44 -9.77 17.89
CA VAL A 145 5.92 -10.47 19.07
C VAL A 145 5.62 -9.71 20.36
N ILE A 146 5.75 -8.38 20.34
CA ILE A 146 5.50 -7.51 21.49
C ILE A 146 4.08 -7.66 22.07
N ALA A 147 3.10 -8.00 21.26
CA ALA A 147 1.71 -8.16 21.69
C ALA A 147 1.54 -9.28 22.74
N LYS A 148 2.45 -10.28 22.78
CA LYS A 148 2.45 -11.35 23.78
C LYS A 148 2.64 -10.84 25.21
N PHE A 149 3.28 -9.67 25.36
CA PHE A 149 3.61 -9.08 26.68
C PHE A 149 2.50 -8.16 27.21
N PHE A 150 1.40 -8.02 26.48
CA PHE A 150 0.24 -7.23 26.88
C PHE A 150 -0.99 -8.11 26.96
N PRO A 151 -1.78 -8.04 28.06
CA PRO A 151 -3.08 -8.71 28.14
C PRO A 151 -4.04 -8.15 27.09
N GLY A 152 -5.10 -8.90 26.77
CA GLY A 152 -6.01 -8.59 25.67
C GLY A 152 -6.65 -7.20 25.72
N ASP A 153 -6.91 -6.68 26.92
CA ASP A 153 -7.44 -5.34 27.15
C ASP A 153 -6.38 -4.21 27.08
N LYS A 154 -5.11 -4.57 26.94
CA LYS A 154 -3.97 -3.65 26.89
C LYS A 154 -3.25 -3.67 25.52
N LYS A 155 -3.81 -4.32 24.54
CA LYS A 155 -3.33 -4.29 23.15
C LYS A 155 -4.48 -4.01 22.20
N MET A 156 -4.25 -3.15 21.20
CA MET A 156 -5.30 -2.72 20.27
C MET A 156 -4.73 -2.16 18.98
N PHE A 157 -5.60 -1.99 18.00
CA PHE A 157 -5.28 -1.21 16.80
C PHE A 157 -5.35 0.28 17.09
N GLY A 158 -4.50 1.07 16.43
CA GLY A 158 -4.71 2.49 16.26
C GLY A 158 -5.75 2.79 15.17
N LEU A 159 -6.16 4.05 15.07
CA LEU A 159 -7.20 4.47 14.11
C LEU A 159 -6.81 4.22 12.65
N LEU A 160 -5.52 4.39 12.29
CA LEU A 160 -5.03 4.08 10.95
C LEU A 160 -5.16 2.57 10.67
N MET A 161 -4.67 1.75 11.56
CA MET A 161 -4.71 0.29 11.42
C MET A 161 -6.15 -0.23 11.36
N GLU A 162 -7.04 0.30 12.19
CA GLU A 162 -8.47 -0.02 12.18
C GLU A 162 -9.12 0.35 10.82
N GLY A 163 -8.82 1.53 10.30
CA GLY A 163 -9.32 1.98 9.00
C GLY A 163 -8.85 1.11 7.83
N GLU A 164 -7.58 0.72 7.83
CA GLU A 164 -7.01 -0.19 6.83
C GLU A 164 -7.69 -1.56 6.86
N VAL A 165 -7.80 -2.16 8.05
CA VAL A 165 -8.43 -3.47 8.23
C VAL A 165 -9.92 -3.41 7.84
N ALA A 166 -10.65 -2.42 8.32
CA ALA A 166 -12.08 -2.27 8.03
C ALA A 166 -12.33 -2.06 6.52
N SER A 167 -11.48 -1.29 5.85
CA SER A 167 -11.59 -1.04 4.40
C SER A 167 -11.29 -2.30 3.59
N ALA A 168 -10.27 -3.06 3.96
CA ALA A 168 -9.94 -4.33 3.33
C ALA A 168 -11.03 -5.39 3.56
N GLU A 169 -11.55 -5.52 4.78
CA GLU A 169 -12.66 -6.41 5.13
C GLU A 169 -13.93 -6.09 4.32
N LYS A 170 -14.21 -4.80 4.11
CA LYS A 170 -15.34 -4.36 3.31
C LYS A 170 -15.25 -4.85 1.87
N VAL A 171 -14.05 -4.83 1.28
CA VAL A 171 -13.82 -5.33 -0.08
C VAL A 171 -13.82 -6.86 -0.13
N LEU A 172 -13.15 -7.53 0.82
CA LEU A 172 -12.96 -8.98 0.77
C LEU A 172 -14.19 -9.78 1.21
N HIS A 173 -14.92 -9.29 2.20
CA HIS A 173 -15.97 -10.09 2.87
C HIS A 173 -17.36 -9.45 2.84
N LYS A 174 -17.44 -8.14 2.56
CA LYS A 174 -18.70 -7.39 2.58
C LYS A 174 -18.93 -6.58 1.30
N ALA A 175 -18.30 -6.99 0.19
CA ALA A 175 -18.45 -6.29 -1.09
C ALA A 175 -19.88 -6.34 -1.60
N GLU A 176 -20.44 -5.17 -1.88
CA GLU A 176 -21.69 -5.06 -2.64
C GLU A 176 -21.41 -5.25 -4.13
N LYS A 177 -22.24 -6.03 -4.78
CA LYS A 177 -22.13 -6.30 -6.23
C LYS A 177 -22.94 -5.29 -7.05
N PRO A 178 -22.47 -4.95 -8.27
CA PRO A 178 -21.27 -5.43 -8.96
C PRO A 178 -19.98 -4.98 -8.24
N PHE A 179 -19.03 -5.92 -8.14
CA PHE A 179 -17.70 -5.66 -7.58
C PHE A 179 -16.65 -5.76 -8.68
N VAL A 180 -15.98 -4.66 -9.00
CA VAL A 180 -14.87 -4.60 -9.96
C VAL A 180 -13.53 -4.52 -9.24
N ALA A 181 -12.62 -5.41 -9.62
CA ALA A 181 -11.21 -5.31 -9.24
C ALA A 181 -10.39 -4.83 -10.46
N ILE A 182 -9.65 -3.75 -10.28
CA ILE A 182 -8.79 -3.15 -11.31
C ILE A 182 -7.35 -3.52 -10.97
N ILE A 183 -6.76 -4.40 -11.76
CA ILE A 183 -5.42 -4.93 -11.53
C ILE A 183 -4.52 -4.52 -12.69
N GLY A 184 -3.51 -3.75 -12.38
CA GLY A 184 -2.51 -3.29 -13.33
C GLY A 184 -1.08 -3.58 -12.89
N GLY A 185 -0.13 -3.03 -13.63
CA GLY A 185 1.28 -3.21 -13.36
C GLY A 185 2.02 -3.98 -14.46
N ALA A 186 3.29 -4.30 -14.22
CA ALA A 186 4.17 -4.84 -15.24
C ALA A 186 4.04 -6.36 -15.42
N LYS A 187 3.83 -7.13 -14.34
CA LYS A 187 4.02 -8.58 -14.32
C LYS A 187 2.81 -9.33 -13.79
N VAL A 188 2.41 -10.40 -14.49
CA VAL A 188 1.40 -11.37 -14.03
C VAL A 188 1.88 -12.10 -12.78
N SER A 189 3.16 -12.50 -12.74
CA SER A 189 3.75 -13.24 -11.63
C SER A 189 3.57 -12.55 -10.27
N ASP A 190 3.56 -11.24 -10.26
CA ASP A 190 3.39 -10.44 -9.03
C ASP A 190 1.92 -10.35 -8.57
N LYS A 191 0.97 -10.79 -9.40
CA LYS A 191 -0.48 -10.61 -9.21
C LYS A 191 -1.30 -11.91 -9.20
N ILE A 192 -0.69 -13.07 -9.44
CA ILE A 192 -1.42 -14.34 -9.56
C ILE A 192 -2.29 -14.60 -8.35
N LEU A 193 -1.73 -14.52 -7.14
CA LEU A 193 -2.44 -14.86 -5.92
C LEU A 193 -3.59 -13.89 -5.62
N ILE A 194 -3.40 -12.60 -5.88
CA ILE A 194 -4.47 -11.62 -5.69
C ILE A 194 -5.60 -11.84 -6.72
N ILE A 195 -5.26 -12.10 -7.99
CA ILE A 195 -6.26 -12.38 -9.03
C ILE A 195 -7.04 -13.65 -8.66
N GLU A 196 -6.38 -14.73 -8.29
CA GLU A 196 -7.04 -15.98 -7.89
C GLU A 196 -7.98 -15.79 -6.69
N ASN A 197 -7.57 -15.02 -5.69
CA ASN A 197 -8.44 -14.73 -4.56
C ASN A 197 -9.63 -13.84 -4.95
N LEU A 198 -9.46 -12.90 -5.87
CA LEU A 198 -10.52 -12.03 -6.36
C LEU A 198 -11.51 -12.75 -7.26
N LEU A 199 -11.11 -13.81 -7.98
CA LEU A 199 -12.02 -14.65 -8.75
C LEU A 199 -13.13 -15.30 -7.91
N GLU A 200 -12.93 -15.43 -6.60
CA GLU A 200 -13.96 -15.95 -5.68
C GLU A 200 -14.99 -14.89 -5.27
N ARG A 201 -14.73 -13.61 -5.54
CA ARG A 201 -15.47 -12.48 -4.96
C ARG A 201 -15.97 -11.46 -5.96
N ALA A 202 -15.14 -11.08 -6.93
CA ALA A 202 -15.43 -10.05 -7.91
C ALA A 202 -16.47 -10.53 -8.94
N THR A 203 -17.23 -9.60 -9.49
CA THR A 203 -18.05 -9.82 -10.69
C THR A 203 -17.25 -9.55 -11.95
N ASP A 204 -16.33 -8.59 -11.86
CA ASP A 204 -15.53 -8.09 -12.98
C ASP A 204 -14.09 -7.88 -12.52
N ILE A 205 -13.13 -8.25 -13.37
CA ILE A 205 -11.71 -7.94 -13.17
C ILE A 205 -11.19 -7.24 -14.42
N ILE A 206 -10.72 -6.01 -14.25
CA ILE A 206 -10.02 -5.26 -15.28
C ILE A 206 -8.53 -5.55 -15.15
N ILE A 207 -7.90 -5.99 -16.21
CA ILE A 207 -6.46 -6.23 -16.29
C ILE A 207 -5.84 -5.20 -17.23
N GLY A 208 -4.92 -4.41 -16.72
CA GLY A 208 -4.21 -3.38 -17.49
C GLY A 208 -2.71 -3.38 -17.22
N GLY A 209 -2.03 -2.36 -17.74
CA GLY A 209 -0.57 -2.28 -17.66
C GLY A 209 0.15 -3.31 -18.52
N GLY A 210 1.46 -3.44 -18.33
CA GLY A 210 2.31 -4.35 -19.09
C GLY A 210 1.92 -5.82 -18.99
N MET A 211 1.33 -6.22 -17.86
CA MET A 211 0.87 -7.60 -17.65
C MET A 211 -0.24 -8.04 -18.62
N ALA A 212 -1.02 -7.11 -19.17
CA ALA A 212 -2.10 -7.44 -20.12
C ALA A 212 -1.56 -8.12 -21.39
N TYR A 213 -0.35 -7.78 -21.82
CA TYR A 213 0.24 -8.35 -23.04
C TYR A 213 0.63 -9.82 -22.89
N THR A 214 0.91 -10.27 -21.68
CA THR A 214 1.08 -11.71 -21.41
C THR A 214 -0.23 -12.47 -21.68
N PHE A 215 -1.39 -11.91 -21.33
CA PHE A 215 -2.69 -12.50 -21.64
C PHE A 215 -2.96 -12.51 -23.14
N PHE A 216 -2.70 -11.42 -23.87
CA PHE A 216 -2.88 -11.37 -25.31
C PHE A 216 -2.00 -12.38 -26.05
N LYS A 217 -0.73 -12.49 -25.68
CA LYS A 217 0.15 -13.50 -26.26
C LYS A 217 -0.28 -14.92 -25.93
N ALA A 218 -0.77 -15.17 -24.73
CA ALA A 218 -1.32 -16.47 -24.32
C ALA A 218 -2.50 -16.92 -25.19
N GLU A 219 -3.28 -15.96 -25.71
CA GLU A 219 -4.41 -16.20 -26.63
C GLU A 219 -4.00 -16.17 -28.11
N GLY A 220 -2.72 -16.08 -28.41
CA GLY A 220 -2.18 -16.09 -29.79
C GLY A 220 -2.08 -14.71 -30.45
N GLY A 221 -2.28 -13.64 -29.70
CA GLY A 221 -2.14 -12.26 -30.19
C GLY A 221 -0.69 -11.87 -30.49
N GLN A 222 -0.55 -10.87 -31.36
CA GLN A 222 0.74 -10.24 -31.69
C GLN A 222 0.94 -8.99 -30.81
N ILE A 223 1.99 -8.96 -30.01
CA ILE A 223 2.24 -7.92 -29.03
C ILE A 223 3.46 -7.06 -29.33
N GLY A 224 4.13 -7.23 -30.47
CA GLY A 224 5.35 -6.52 -30.85
C GLY A 224 6.46 -6.69 -29.81
N LYS A 225 7.04 -5.59 -29.34
CA LYS A 225 8.06 -5.54 -28.29
C LYS A 225 7.46 -5.30 -26.89
N SER A 226 6.15 -5.42 -26.73
CA SER A 226 5.49 -5.20 -25.43
C SER A 226 6.05 -6.14 -24.37
N LEU A 227 6.02 -5.69 -23.12
CA LEU A 227 6.43 -6.50 -21.98
C LEU A 227 5.62 -7.81 -21.92
N CYS A 228 6.30 -8.93 -21.74
CA CYS A 228 5.65 -10.23 -21.64
C CYS A 228 6.48 -11.18 -20.78
N GLU A 229 5.79 -11.98 -19.98
CA GLU A 229 6.37 -13.11 -19.24
C GLU A 229 6.04 -14.40 -19.97
N ASP A 230 6.94 -14.86 -20.85
CA ASP A 230 6.73 -16.06 -21.69
C ASP A 230 6.57 -17.34 -20.86
N ASP A 231 7.18 -17.41 -19.70
CA ASP A 231 7.01 -18.51 -18.74
C ASP A 231 5.69 -18.49 -17.99
N ARG A 232 4.84 -17.47 -18.19
CA ARG A 232 3.54 -17.29 -17.55
C ARG A 232 2.35 -17.37 -18.52
N LEU A 233 2.56 -17.72 -19.76
CA LEU A 233 1.48 -17.83 -20.75
C LEU A 233 0.43 -18.86 -20.34
N GLU A 234 0.86 -20.03 -19.84
CA GLU A 234 -0.09 -21.05 -19.37
C GLU A 234 -0.85 -20.58 -18.12
N THR A 235 -0.18 -19.91 -17.20
CA THR A 235 -0.83 -19.30 -16.03
C THR A 235 -1.91 -18.30 -16.45
N ALA A 236 -1.64 -17.47 -17.45
CA ALA A 236 -2.62 -16.52 -17.99
C ALA A 236 -3.87 -17.24 -18.57
N ARG A 237 -3.66 -18.33 -19.33
CA ARG A 237 -4.75 -19.16 -19.86
C ARG A 237 -5.59 -19.79 -18.75
N GLU A 238 -4.93 -20.30 -17.71
CA GLU A 238 -5.61 -20.90 -16.55
C GLU A 238 -6.46 -19.87 -15.80
N ILE A 239 -5.96 -18.64 -15.61
CA ILE A 239 -6.73 -17.53 -15.01
C ILE A 239 -7.99 -17.25 -15.83
N LEU A 240 -7.89 -17.13 -17.16
CA LEU A 240 -9.05 -16.89 -18.02
C LEU A 240 -10.08 -18.02 -17.93
N LYS A 241 -9.65 -19.29 -17.95
CA LYS A 241 -10.53 -20.45 -17.78
C LYS A 241 -11.21 -20.48 -16.41
N LYS A 242 -10.46 -20.18 -15.33
CA LYS A 242 -11.02 -20.09 -13.97
C LYS A 242 -12.07 -18.99 -13.87
N ALA A 243 -11.81 -17.84 -14.48
CA ALA A 243 -12.76 -16.73 -14.51
C ALA A 243 -14.06 -17.12 -15.21
N GLU A 244 -13.97 -17.72 -16.40
CA GLU A 244 -15.13 -18.23 -17.15
C GLU A 244 -15.94 -19.25 -16.33
N ALA A 245 -15.26 -20.23 -15.73
CA ALA A 245 -15.90 -21.24 -14.89
C ALA A 245 -16.62 -20.67 -13.66
N LYS A 246 -16.17 -19.53 -13.15
CA LYS A 246 -16.76 -18.83 -11.99
C LYS A 246 -17.75 -17.73 -12.39
N GLY A 247 -17.95 -17.49 -13.68
CA GLY A 247 -18.82 -16.42 -14.17
C GLY A 247 -18.28 -15.01 -13.87
N VAL A 248 -16.96 -14.86 -13.75
CA VAL A 248 -16.31 -13.58 -13.57
C VAL A 248 -15.87 -13.03 -14.93
N CYS A 249 -16.24 -11.79 -15.24
CA CYS A 249 -15.84 -11.14 -16.48
C CYS A 249 -14.42 -10.59 -16.37
N ILE A 250 -13.50 -11.06 -17.22
CA ILE A 250 -12.17 -10.46 -17.38
C ILE A 250 -12.23 -9.44 -18.51
N HIS A 251 -11.84 -8.21 -18.22
CA HIS A 251 -11.76 -7.12 -19.19
C HIS A 251 -10.29 -6.82 -19.49
N LEU A 252 -9.85 -7.18 -20.71
CA LEU A 252 -8.55 -6.81 -21.25
C LEU A 252 -8.69 -5.54 -22.11
N PRO A 253 -7.67 -4.68 -22.21
CA PRO A 253 -7.76 -3.47 -23.02
C PRO A 253 -7.88 -3.79 -24.52
N ASN A 254 -8.94 -3.31 -25.16
CA ASN A 254 -9.18 -3.55 -26.58
C ASN A 254 -8.10 -2.94 -27.47
N ASP A 255 -7.59 -1.78 -27.07
CA ASP A 255 -6.57 -1.04 -27.78
C ASP A 255 -5.51 -0.48 -26.81
N SER A 256 -4.39 -0.13 -27.39
CA SER A 256 -3.22 0.37 -26.66
C SER A 256 -2.66 1.63 -27.34
N ILE A 257 -2.12 2.53 -26.54
CA ILE A 257 -1.18 3.51 -26.99
C ILE A 257 0.19 2.83 -27.09
N ILE A 258 0.74 2.80 -28.29
CA ILE A 258 2.01 2.13 -28.60
C ILE A 258 3.13 3.15 -28.82
N ALA A 259 4.36 2.72 -28.56
CA ALA A 259 5.56 3.52 -28.72
C ALA A 259 6.65 2.72 -29.42
N ASP A 260 7.56 3.42 -30.11
CA ASP A 260 8.73 2.80 -30.78
C ASP A 260 9.87 2.47 -29.80
N LYS A 261 9.87 3.12 -28.62
CA LYS A 261 10.83 2.91 -27.52
C LYS A 261 10.22 3.25 -26.16
N PHE A 262 10.81 2.73 -25.10
CA PHE A 262 10.44 3.07 -23.73
C PHE A 262 11.11 4.38 -23.30
N ALA A 263 10.53 5.52 -23.66
CA ALA A 263 11.04 6.84 -23.36
C ALA A 263 9.94 7.90 -23.44
N ALA A 264 10.08 8.98 -22.66
CA ALA A 264 9.11 10.08 -22.64
C ALA A 264 9.00 10.82 -23.98
N ASP A 265 10.06 10.80 -24.79
CA ASP A 265 10.13 11.41 -26.13
C ASP A 265 9.79 10.44 -27.27
N ALA A 266 9.34 9.22 -26.97
CA ALA A 266 9.03 8.21 -27.98
C ALA A 266 7.98 8.70 -29.01
N GLU A 267 8.10 8.20 -30.24
CA GLU A 267 7.04 8.25 -31.25
C GLU A 267 5.88 7.38 -30.77
N THR A 268 4.67 7.89 -30.89
CA THR A 268 3.46 7.21 -30.41
C THR A 268 2.44 6.98 -31.52
N SER A 269 1.70 5.90 -31.40
CA SER A 269 0.56 5.57 -32.25
C SER A 269 -0.45 4.77 -31.43
N SER A 270 -1.52 4.32 -32.07
CA SER A 270 -2.49 3.40 -31.44
C SER A 270 -2.62 2.12 -32.26
N ALA A 271 -2.90 1.02 -31.58
CA ALA A 271 -3.14 -0.28 -32.19
C ALA A 271 -4.14 -1.10 -31.37
N LEU A 272 -4.76 -2.10 -31.97
CA LEU A 272 -5.45 -3.14 -31.21
C LEU A 272 -4.42 -3.87 -30.34
N SER A 273 -4.75 -4.11 -29.08
CA SER A 273 -3.80 -4.68 -28.11
C SER A 273 -3.34 -6.09 -28.45
N ASN A 274 -4.12 -6.84 -29.21
CA ASN A 274 -3.78 -8.17 -29.71
C ASN A 274 -3.09 -8.16 -31.09
N ASN A 275 -2.84 -6.98 -31.67
CA ASN A 275 -2.21 -6.85 -32.99
C ASN A 275 -1.28 -5.62 -33.04
N ILE A 276 -0.27 -5.62 -32.19
CA ILE A 276 0.74 -4.57 -32.15
C ILE A 276 1.86 -4.87 -33.16
N PRO A 277 2.19 -3.92 -34.06
CA PRO A 277 3.21 -4.12 -35.08
C PRO A 277 4.60 -4.44 -34.49
N ASP A 278 5.41 -5.16 -35.22
CA ASP A 278 6.81 -5.38 -34.88
C ASP A 278 7.55 -4.05 -34.71
N GLY A 279 8.41 -4.00 -33.69
CA GLY A 279 9.16 -2.80 -33.37
C GLY A 279 8.44 -1.82 -32.44
N TRP A 280 7.13 -2.02 -32.19
CA TRP A 280 6.32 -1.20 -31.29
C TRP A 280 5.99 -1.94 -30.00
N MET A 281 5.75 -1.20 -28.94
CA MET A 281 5.36 -1.73 -27.63
C MET A 281 4.17 -0.94 -27.05
N GLY A 282 3.27 -1.61 -26.38
CA GLY A 282 2.18 -0.96 -25.64
C GLY A 282 2.67 -0.35 -24.34
N LEU A 283 2.37 0.93 -24.09
CA LEU A 283 2.76 1.66 -22.89
C LEU A 283 1.60 2.28 -22.13
N ASP A 284 0.40 2.32 -22.72
CA ASP A 284 -0.84 2.71 -22.05
C ASP A 284 -2.03 2.04 -22.73
N ILE A 285 -3.19 2.05 -22.10
CA ILE A 285 -4.45 1.64 -22.70
C ILE A 285 -4.96 2.72 -23.66
N GLY A 286 -5.66 2.31 -24.72
CA GLY A 286 -6.23 3.22 -25.72
C GLY A 286 -7.63 3.72 -25.35
N GLU A 287 -8.22 4.52 -26.24
CA GLU A 287 -9.53 5.17 -26.02
C GLU A 287 -10.67 4.17 -25.86
N MET A 288 -10.71 3.12 -26.71
CA MET A 288 -11.76 2.09 -26.61
C MET A 288 -11.71 1.34 -25.27
N ALA A 289 -10.49 1.05 -24.79
CA ALA A 289 -10.30 0.45 -23.47
C ALA A 289 -10.73 1.41 -22.36
N CYS A 290 -10.39 2.69 -22.46
CA CYS A 290 -10.83 3.72 -21.53
C CYS A 290 -12.35 3.81 -21.42
N GLU A 291 -13.05 3.80 -22.54
CA GLU A 291 -14.53 3.83 -22.58
C GLU A 291 -15.14 2.58 -21.94
N THR A 292 -14.64 1.39 -22.33
CA THR A 292 -15.12 0.10 -21.79
C THR A 292 -14.90 0.03 -20.28
N PHE A 293 -13.71 0.33 -19.81
CA PHE A 293 -13.35 0.26 -18.39
C PHE A 293 -14.13 1.29 -17.56
N THR A 294 -14.29 2.51 -18.08
CA THR A 294 -15.10 3.55 -17.43
C THR A 294 -16.55 3.07 -17.24
N HIS A 295 -17.12 2.43 -18.25
CA HIS A 295 -18.48 1.88 -18.16
C HIS A 295 -18.59 0.82 -17.05
N VAL A 296 -17.68 -0.13 -16.99
CA VAL A 296 -17.65 -1.17 -15.95
C VAL A 296 -17.51 -0.55 -14.55
N ILE A 297 -16.56 0.38 -14.39
CA ILE A 297 -16.28 1.02 -13.10
C ILE A 297 -17.49 1.82 -12.60
N LYS A 298 -18.10 2.64 -13.45
CA LYS A 298 -19.26 3.49 -13.07
C LYS A 298 -20.50 2.69 -12.69
N ASN A 299 -20.64 1.47 -13.18
CA ASN A 299 -21.75 0.59 -12.82
C ASN A 299 -21.48 -0.30 -11.59
N SER A 300 -20.32 -0.16 -10.97
CA SER A 300 -19.92 -0.96 -9.81
C SER A 300 -20.34 -0.33 -8.48
N LYS A 301 -20.58 -1.18 -7.48
CA LYS A 301 -20.87 -0.79 -6.08
C LYS A 301 -19.63 -0.87 -5.20
N THR A 302 -18.72 -1.80 -5.53
CA THR A 302 -17.44 -1.97 -4.84
C THR A 302 -16.33 -1.94 -5.86
N ILE A 303 -15.27 -1.20 -5.58
CA ILE A 303 -14.11 -1.02 -6.44
C ILE A 303 -12.85 -1.26 -5.64
N LEU A 304 -12.01 -2.18 -6.12
CA LEU A 304 -10.62 -2.33 -5.68
C LEU A 304 -9.71 -1.92 -6.82
N TRP A 305 -8.79 -1.00 -6.58
CA TRP A 305 -7.81 -0.61 -7.58
C TRP A 305 -6.39 -0.84 -7.08
N ASN A 306 -5.65 -1.69 -7.82
CA ASN A 306 -4.27 -2.04 -7.54
C ASN A 306 -3.45 -2.16 -8.83
N GLY A 307 -2.67 -1.15 -9.14
CA GLY A 307 -1.77 -1.08 -10.28
C GLY A 307 -2.25 -0.17 -11.41
N PRO A 308 -1.33 0.58 -12.03
CA PRO A 308 -1.62 1.51 -13.11
C PRO A 308 -1.94 0.78 -14.43
N MET A 309 -2.59 1.51 -15.34
CA MET A 309 -2.95 1.00 -16.68
C MET A 309 -1.87 1.22 -17.73
N GLY A 310 -0.94 2.12 -17.47
CA GLY A 310 0.17 2.48 -18.34
C GLY A 310 1.34 3.07 -17.56
N VAL A 311 2.34 3.56 -18.28
CA VAL A 311 3.53 4.22 -17.70
C VAL A 311 3.18 5.67 -17.36
N PHE A 312 2.35 5.85 -16.34
CA PHE A 312 1.73 7.14 -15.99
C PHE A 312 2.73 8.22 -15.55
N GLU A 313 3.95 7.85 -15.23
CA GLU A 313 5.04 8.78 -14.93
C GLU A 313 5.51 9.56 -16.16
N MET A 314 5.19 9.06 -17.35
CA MET A 314 5.46 9.73 -18.62
C MET A 314 4.15 10.36 -19.16
N GLU A 315 4.17 11.65 -19.44
CA GLU A 315 2.98 12.42 -19.85
C GLU A 315 2.21 11.77 -21.02
N LYS A 316 2.93 11.22 -22.01
CA LYS A 316 2.33 10.57 -23.19
C LYS A 316 1.58 9.28 -22.87
N PHE A 317 1.82 8.66 -21.70
CA PHE A 317 1.31 7.35 -21.32
C PHE A 317 0.55 7.36 -19.98
N GLN A 318 0.08 8.55 -19.56
CA GLN A 318 -0.65 8.74 -18.31
C GLN A 318 -2.18 8.73 -18.49
N HIS A 319 -2.66 8.91 -19.72
CA HIS A 319 -4.07 9.17 -20.00
C HIS A 319 -4.98 8.01 -19.50
N GLY A 320 -4.60 6.79 -19.78
CA GLY A 320 -5.36 5.61 -19.34
C GLY A 320 -5.51 5.53 -17.83
N THR A 321 -4.41 5.67 -17.10
CA THR A 321 -4.43 5.65 -15.62
C THR A 321 -5.24 6.82 -15.05
N LYS A 322 -5.12 8.02 -15.64
CA LYS A 322 -5.90 9.19 -15.24
C LYS A 322 -7.39 9.00 -15.49
N THR A 323 -7.76 8.40 -16.61
CA THR A 323 -9.17 8.10 -16.95
C THR A 323 -9.76 7.11 -15.94
N ILE A 324 -9.02 6.08 -15.56
CA ILE A 324 -9.45 5.13 -14.53
C ILE A 324 -9.62 5.84 -13.18
N ALA A 325 -8.67 6.68 -12.77
CA ALA A 325 -8.80 7.46 -11.54
C ALA A 325 -10.05 8.35 -11.53
N THR A 326 -10.34 8.99 -12.66
CA THR A 326 -11.56 9.80 -12.84
C THR A 326 -12.82 8.95 -12.70
N ALA A 327 -12.88 7.80 -13.37
CA ALA A 327 -14.03 6.89 -13.32
C ALA A 327 -14.27 6.36 -11.89
N VAL A 328 -13.21 6.00 -11.18
CA VAL A 328 -13.28 5.56 -9.77
C VAL A 328 -13.82 6.68 -8.87
N ALA A 329 -13.32 7.92 -9.04
CA ALA A 329 -13.80 9.07 -8.29
C ALA A 329 -15.29 9.36 -8.55
N GLU A 330 -15.73 9.33 -9.81
CA GLU A 330 -17.13 9.55 -10.18
C GLU A 330 -18.06 8.43 -9.66
N ALA A 331 -17.62 7.17 -9.73
CA ALA A 331 -18.36 6.06 -9.14
C ALA A 331 -18.48 6.20 -7.62
N THR A 332 -17.41 6.65 -6.95
CA THR A 332 -17.40 6.90 -5.51
C THR A 332 -18.37 8.01 -5.14
N GLN A 333 -18.37 9.10 -5.88
CA GLN A 333 -19.33 10.20 -5.70
C GLN A 333 -20.78 9.73 -5.88
N SER A 334 -21.00 8.74 -6.73
CA SER A 334 -22.32 8.12 -6.97
C SER A 334 -22.70 7.04 -5.95
N GLY A 335 -21.89 6.83 -4.92
CA GLY A 335 -22.18 5.94 -3.79
C GLY A 335 -21.45 4.61 -3.79
N ALA A 336 -20.55 4.34 -4.73
CA ALA A 336 -19.68 3.17 -4.68
C ALA A 336 -18.64 3.28 -3.56
N PHE A 337 -18.25 2.14 -2.99
CA PHE A 337 -17.08 2.07 -2.12
C PHE A 337 -15.83 1.77 -2.94
N SER A 338 -14.82 2.60 -2.84
CA SER A 338 -13.56 2.44 -3.56
C SER A 338 -12.36 2.38 -2.62
N LEU A 339 -11.53 1.35 -2.82
CA LEU A 339 -10.26 1.17 -2.12
C LEU A 339 -9.13 1.18 -3.14
N VAL A 340 -8.19 2.10 -2.96
CA VAL A 340 -6.97 2.20 -3.78
C VAL A 340 -5.80 1.68 -2.95
N GLY A 341 -5.10 0.68 -3.45
CA GLY A 341 -3.96 0.07 -2.77
C GLY A 341 -2.80 -0.24 -3.72
N GLY A 342 -1.60 -0.34 -3.15
CA GLY A 342 -0.36 -0.51 -3.89
C GLY A 342 0.33 0.81 -4.21
N GLY A 343 1.66 0.82 -4.12
CA GLY A 343 2.46 2.04 -4.21
C GLY A 343 2.20 2.87 -5.47
N ASP A 344 2.17 2.22 -6.63
CA ASP A 344 1.98 2.92 -7.92
C ASP A 344 0.57 3.50 -8.08
N SER A 345 -0.46 2.78 -7.61
CA SER A 345 -1.84 3.29 -7.66
C SER A 345 -2.04 4.48 -6.74
N VAL A 346 -1.45 4.41 -5.54
CA VAL A 346 -1.46 5.51 -4.57
C VAL A 346 -0.71 6.72 -5.13
N ALA A 347 0.46 6.50 -5.75
CA ALA A 347 1.21 7.56 -6.42
C ALA A 347 0.39 8.22 -7.54
N ALA A 348 -0.28 7.42 -8.38
CA ALA A 348 -1.13 7.92 -9.46
C ALA A 348 -2.33 8.74 -8.93
N VAL A 349 -3.04 8.23 -7.93
CA VAL A 349 -4.17 8.93 -7.31
C VAL A 349 -3.76 10.28 -6.72
N ASN A 350 -2.59 10.32 -6.06
CA ASN A 350 -2.04 11.56 -5.52
C ASN A 350 -1.62 12.53 -6.63
N GLN A 351 -0.89 12.04 -7.63
CA GLN A 351 -0.41 12.85 -8.78
C GLN A 351 -1.57 13.51 -9.51
N PHE A 352 -2.67 12.81 -9.72
CA PHE A 352 -3.84 13.33 -10.43
C PHE A 352 -4.85 14.07 -9.54
N GLY A 353 -4.60 14.18 -8.24
CA GLY A 353 -5.45 14.92 -7.31
C GLY A 353 -6.81 14.25 -7.01
N PHE A 354 -6.86 12.92 -6.96
CA PHE A 354 -8.08 12.15 -6.67
C PHE A 354 -8.07 11.44 -5.30
N ALA A 355 -7.03 11.62 -4.49
CA ALA A 355 -6.90 10.91 -3.22
C ALA A 355 -8.07 11.17 -2.24
N ASP A 356 -8.60 12.39 -2.22
CA ASP A 356 -9.76 12.81 -1.42
C ASP A 356 -11.13 12.50 -2.08
N LYS A 357 -11.12 11.94 -3.29
CA LYS A 357 -12.33 11.63 -4.09
C LYS A 357 -12.63 10.14 -4.17
N VAL A 358 -11.84 9.31 -3.51
CA VAL A 358 -12.05 7.87 -3.33
C VAL A 358 -12.37 7.58 -1.88
N SER A 359 -12.97 6.40 -1.59
CA SER A 359 -13.39 6.09 -0.22
C SER A 359 -12.21 5.86 0.72
N TYR A 360 -11.17 5.20 0.24
CA TYR A 360 -9.98 4.90 1.03
C TYR A 360 -8.72 4.74 0.17
N VAL A 361 -7.63 5.39 0.59
CA VAL A 361 -6.29 5.21 0.01
C VAL A 361 -5.43 4.50 1.04
N SER A 362 -5.01 3.28 0.72
CA SER A 362 -4.21 2.47 1.65
C SER A 362 -2.77 2.96 1.75
N THR A 363 -2.27 3.04 2.96
CA THR A 363 -0.84 3.26 3.25
C THR A 363 -0.05 1.95 3.30
N GLY A 364 -0.74 0.80 3.19
CA GLY A 364 -0.23 -0.53 3.48
C GLY A 364 0.75 -1.11 2.46
N GLY A 365 0.78 -0.59 1.23
CA GLY A 365 1.69 -1.09 0.21
C GLY A 365 1.65 -2.61 0.05
N GLY A 366 2.78 -3.29 0.31
CA GLY A 366 2.90 -4.75 0.24
C GLY A 366 2.03 -5.51 1.24
N ALA A 367 1.80 -4.95 2.42
CA ALA A 367 0.93 -5.59 3.43
C ALA A 367 -0.52 -5.69 2.95
N MET A 368 -1.03 -4.65 2.29
CA MET A 368 -2.37 -4.68 1.71
C MET A 368 -2.48 -5.72 0.59
N LEU A 369 -1.44 -5.85 -0.24
CA LEU A 369 -1.39 -6.88 -1.28
C LEU A 369 -1.47 -8.29 -0.67
N GLU A 370 -0.62 -8.58 0.32
CA GLU A 370 -0.64 -9.87 1.01
C GLU A 370 -1.98 -10.16 1.69
N TYR A 371 -2.64 -9.13 2.21
CA TYR A 371 -3.99 -9.27 2.77
C TYR A 371 -5.01 -9.66 1.69
N PHE A 372 -4.95 -9.04 0.50
CA PHE A 372 -5.79 -9.41 -0.63
C PHE A 372 -5.44 -10.77 -1.26
N GLU A 373 -4.23 -11.27 -1.05
CA GLU A 373 -3.86 -12.65 -1.38
C GLU A 373 -4.48 -13.69 -0.43
N GLY A 374 -5.15 -13.25 0.62
CA GLY A 374 -5.77 -14.11 1.64
C GLY A 374 -4.82 -14.55 2.75
N LYS A 375 -3.65 -13.93 2.87
CA LYS A 375 -2.69 -14.25 3.93
C LYS A 375 -3.12 -13.66 5.28
N VAL A 376 -2.89 -14.40 6.34
CA VAL A 376 -3.00 -13.88 7.70
C VAL A 376 -1.80 -12.98 7.98
N LEU A 377 -2.06 -11.72 8.30
CA LEU A 377 -0.99 -10.78 8.63
C LEU A 377 -0.62 -10.89 10.13
N PRO A 378 0.66 -11.18 10.47
CA PRO A 378 1.07 -11.38 11.86
C PRO A 378 0.75 -10.20 12.78
N GLY A 379 0.88 -8.97 12.30
CA GLY A 379 0.57 -7.76 13.08
C GLY A 379 -0.92 -7.58 13.38
N ILE A 380 -1.81 -8.20 12.59
CA ILE A 380 -3.25 -8.23 12.84
C ILE A 380 -3.59 -9.38 13.79
N ALA A 381 -3.09 -10.58 13.51
CA ALA A 381 -3.35 -11.77 14.32
C ALA A 381 -2.93 -11.57 15.78
N ALA A 382 -1.76 -10.98 16.01
CA ALA A 382 -1.21 -10.76 17.35
C ALA A 382 -2.08 -9.86 18.26
N ILE A 383 -2.89 -8.98 17.68
CA ILE A 383 -3.84 -8.14 18.43
C ILE A 383 -5.12 -8.90 18.75
N ASN A 384 -5.56 -9.78 17.83
CA ASN A 384 -6.82 -10.51 17.96
C ASN A 384 -6.72 -11.78 18.81
N GLU A 385 -5.51 -12.29 19.05
CA GLU A 385 -5.20 -13.41 19.97
C GLU A 385 -5.16 -12.92 21.42
#